data_dedc49066798273b8023721c52dc947f
#
_entry.id   dedc49066798273b8023721c52dc947f
#
_cell.length_a   1.000
_cell.length_b   1.000
_cell.length_c   1.000
_cell.angle_alpha   90.00
_cell.angle_beta   90.00
_cell.angle_gamma   90.00
#
_symmetry.space_group_name_H-M   'P 1'
#
loop_
_entity.id
_entity.type
_entity.pdbx_description
1 polymer ?
#
loop_
_entity_poly.entity_id
_entity_poly.type
_entity_poly.pdbx_seq_one_letter_code
_entity_poly.pdbx_strand_id
1 'polypeptide(L)'
;DGHLERYPQYQGGFIWDFIDQAILVRLPDGDERLCSGGDFGDRPSDYEFAGDGIVFADRTPSPKAQDVKQLYANVRIVPGETGVEIANDNLFVSTADYVFVTRVLADGEPVWQAEQRFDVPAGETKHFDIEWPLEAYRGQANELTLEVSQRLAAAEEWAPKGYELSFGQTVVAGSKPVAASEAKPVDGIVTVGRWNAGVQGSGREILLSRTQGGIVSYTLDGREFVLRRPTLTTFRAL
;
A
#
# COMPACT_ATOMS: atom_id res chain seq x y z
N ASP A 1 -7.86 5.69 -13.91
CA ASP A 1 -9.33 5.63 -13.81
C ASP A 1 -10.01 6.89 -14.30
N GLY A 2 -9.63 8.09 -13.89
CA GLY A 2 -10.25 9.34 -14.34
C GLY A 2 -10.30 9.58 -15.86
N HIS A 3 -9.57 8.79 -16.65
CA HIS A 3 -9.62 8.90 -18.13
C HIS A 3 -10.85 8.26 -18.73
N LEU A 4 -11.34 7.15 -18.19
CA LEU A 4 -12.58 6.50 -18.66
C LEU A 4 -13.79 7.42 -18.46
N GLU A 5 -13.85 8.08 -17.32
CA GLU A 5 -14.93 9.00 -16.98
C GLU A 5 -14.83 10.32 -17.75
N ARG A 6 -13.60 10.78 -18.01
CA ARG A 6 -13.33 12.10 -18.62
C ARG A 6 -13.40 12.11 -20.15
N TYR A 7 -13.04 10.99 -20.77
CA TYR A 7 -12.93 10.89 -22.22
C TYR A 7 -13.77 9.75 -22.79
N PRO A 8 -14.98 10.01 -23.32
CA PRO A 8 -15.89 8.97 -23.83
C PRO A 8 -15.30 8.08 -24.93
N GLN A 9 -14.27 8.55 -25.61
CA GLN A 9 -13.58 7.76 -26.65
C GLN A 9 -12.59 6.74 -26.09
N TYR A 10 -12.19 6.89 -24.83
CA TYR A 10 -11.27 5.96 -24.19
C TYR A 10 -12.01 4.68 -23.79
N GLN A 11 -11.68 3.57 -24.43
CA GLN A 11 -12.38 2.29 -24.26
C GLN A 11 -11.73 1.38 -23.22
N GLY A 12 -10.59 1.75 -22.68
CA GLY A 12 -9.86 0.97 -21.69
C GLY A 12 -8.39 0.78 -22.03
N GLY A 13 -7.73 -0.12 -21.30
CA GLY A 13 -6.32 -0.46 -21.49
C GLY A 13 -6.04 -1.85 -20.96
N PHE A 14 -4.89 -2.41 -21.33
CA PHE A 14 -4.42 -3.70 -20.85
C PHE A 14 -3.12 -3.50 -20.09
N ILE A 15 -3.03 -4.12 -18.93
CA ILE A 15 -1.78 -4.13 -18.16
C ILE A 15 -0.89 -5.22 -18.74
N TRP A 16 0.33 -4.90 -19.07
CA TRP A 16 1.37 -5.84 -19.40
C TRP A 16 2.40 -5.89 -18.27
N ASP A 17 2.48 -6.99 -17.50
CA ASP A 17 1.85 -8.29 -17.70
C ASP A 17 1.15 -8.76 -16.42
N PHE A 18 0.47 -9.91 -16.45
CA PHE A 18 -0.16 -10.47 -15.26
C PHE A 18 0.87 -11.16 -14.36
N ILE A 19 1.83 -11.89 -14.94
CA ILE A 19 2.84 -12.68 -14.20
C ILE A 19 4.24 -12.27 -14.67
N ASP A 20 5.16 -12.01 -13.74
CA ASP A 20 6.57 -11.82 -14.06
C ASP A 20 7.10 -12.98 -14.90
N GLN A 21 7.87 -12.66 -15.94
CA GLN A 21 8.42 -13.64 -16.89
C GLN A 21 9.75 -14.15 -16.39
N ALA A 22 9.76 -15.24 -15.61
CA ALA A 22 10.97 -15.85 -15.11
C ALA A 22 10.86 -17.38 -15.06
N ILE A 23 12.01 -18.04 -15.09
CA ILE A 23 12.18 -19.49 -14.98
C ILE A 23 12.83 -19.80 -13.65
N LEU A 24 12.25 -20.73 -12.89
CA LEU A 24 12.87 -21.21 -11.66
C LEU A 24 14.09 -22.09 -11.99
N VAL A 25 15.25 -21.65 -11.56
CA VAL A 25 16.52 -22.37 -11.73
C VAL A 25 16.99 -22.83 -10.37
N ARG A 26 17.32 -24.14 -10.28
CA ARG A 26 17.96 -24.69 -9.10
C ARG A 26 19.48 -24.61 -9.29
N LEU A 27 20.14 -23.92 -8.37
CA LEU A 27 21.57 -23.74 -8.36
C LEU A 27 22.33 -25.01 -7.81
N PRO A 28 23.63 -25.16 -8.09
CA PRO A 28 24.40 -26.33 -7.61
C PRO A 28 24.50 -26.45 -6.09
N ASP A 29 24.33 -25.33 -5.34
CA ASP A 29 24.30 -25.28 -3.88
C ASP A 29 22.94 -25.69 -3.29
N GLY A 30 21.94 -25.91 -4.15
CA GLY A 30 20.57 -26.28 -3.78
C GLY A 30 19.61 -25.10 -3.64
N ASP A 31 20.09 -23.88 -3.73
CA ASP A 31 19.25 -22.69 -3.74
C ASP A 31 18.42 -22.61 -5.03
N GLU A 32 17.24 -22.03 -4.93
CA GLU A 32 16.35 -21.76 -6.05
C GLU A 32 16.30 -20.27 -6.36
N ARG A 33 16.39 -19.93 -7.63
CA ARG A 33 16.40 -18.56 -8.11
C ARG A 33 15.50 -18.41 -9.33
N LEU A 34 14.69 -17.36 -9.32
CA LEU A 34 13.95 -16.93 -10.51
C LEU A 34 14.89 -16.17 -11.43
N CYS A 35 15.05 -16.65 -12.65
CA CYS A 35 15.95 -16.10 -13.67
C CYS A 35 15.17 -15.66 -14.91
N SER A 36 15.55 -14.54 -15.47
CA SER A 36 14.99 -13.98 -16.69
C SER A 36 16.06 -13.80 -17.78
N GLY A 37 15.72 -13.19 -18.91
CA GLY A 37 16.66 -12.92 -19.99
C GLY A 37 17.89 -12.14 -19.52
N GLY A 38 19.07 -12.58 -19.93
CA GLY A 38 20.37 -12.09 -19.49
C GLY A 38 20.99 -12.90 -18.34
N ASP A 39 20.21 -13.55 -17.50
CA ASP A 39 20.69 -14.41 -16.42
C ASP A 39 21.30 -15.73 -16.92
N PHE A 40 20.96 -16.13 -18.14
CA PHE A 40 21.48 -17.35 -18.81
C PHE A 40 22.69 -17.09 -19.72
N GLY A 41 23.28 -15.89 -19.64
CA GLY A 41 24.39 -15.49 -20.50
C GLY A 41 23.97 -15.16 -21.93
N ASP A 42 22.67 -15.10 -22.21
CA ASP A 42 22.09 -14.73 -23.49
C ASP A 42 22.28 -13.23 -23.79
N ARG A 43 22.57 -12.94 -25.05
CA ARG A 43 22.71 -11.55 -25.54
C ARG A 43 22.27 -11.44 -27.00
N PRO A 44 21.49 -10.41 -27.36
CA PRO A 44 20.92 -9.36 -26.51
C PRO A 44 19.85 -9.87 -25.57
N SER A 45 19.54 -9.11 -24.50
CA SER A 45 18.43 -9.35 -23.60
C SER A 45 17.75 -8.03 -23.26
N ASP A 46 16.49 -8.08 -22.86
CA ASP A 46 15.73 -6.90 -22.45
C ASP A 46 15.91 -6.58 -20.96
N TYR A 47 16.87 -7.20 -20.31
CA TYR A 47 17.23 -7.03 -18.88
C TYR A 47 16.00 -7.18 -17.97
N GLU A 48 15.72 -6.12 -17.17
CA GLU A 48 14.65 -6.08 -16.19
C GLU A 48 13.23 -6.03 -16.76
N PHE A 49 13.07 -6.01 -18.08
CA PHE A 49 11.75 -5.96 -18.73
C PHE A 49 10.87 -7.21 -18.46
N ALA A 50 11.42 -8.22 -17.84
CA ALA A 50 10.70 -9.41 -17.39
C ALA A 50 9.97 -9.23 -16.04
N GLY A 51 10.24 -8.16 -15.28
CA GLY A 51 9.68 -7.90 -13.95
C GLY A 51 8.45 -6.98 -13.96
N ASP A 52 7.57 -7.11 -14.94
CA ASP A 52 6.42 -6.24 -15.21
C ASP A 52 5.08 -6.84 -14.74
N GLY A 53 5.08 -8.04 -14.14
CA GLY A 53 3.90 -8.74 -13.67
C GLY A 53 3.18 -8.06 -12.51
N ILE A 54 1.86 -8.25 -12.44
CA ILE A 54 1.03 -7.93 -11.27
C ILE A 54 1.34 -8.90 -10.12
N VAL A 55 1.67 -10.14 -10.45
CA VAL A 55 2.13 -11.17 -9.52
C VAL A 55 3.55 -11.59 -9.89
N PHE A 56 4.29 -12.09 -8.90
CA PHE A 56 5.63 -12.62 -9.13
C PHE A 56 5.60 -13.90 -9.97
N ALA A 57 6.74 -14.29 -10.52
CA ALA A 57 6.86 -15.47 -11.37
C ALA A 57 6.46 -16.78 -10.66
N ASP A 58 6.58 -16.87 -9.35
CA ASP A 58 6.10 -17.97 -8.51
C ASP A 58 4.58 -17.91 -8.21
N ARG A 59 3.87 -16.94 -8.77
CA ARG A 59 2.45 -16.62 -8.58
C ARG A 59 2.10 -16.02 -7.23
N THR A 60 3.06 -15.67 -6.39
CA THR A 60 2.75 -14.90 -5.20
C THR A 60 2.34 -13.47 -5.56
N PRO A 61 1.30 -12.92 -4.91
CA PRO A 61 0.88 -11.55 -5.19
C PRO A 61 1.99 -10.54 -4.88
N SER A 62 2.29 -9.66 -5.83
CA SER A 62 3.12 -8.50 -5.56
C SER A 62 2.30 -7.38 -4.88
N PRO A 63 2.93 -6.37 -4.30
CA PRO A 63 2.20 -5.21 -3.77
C PRO A 63 1.26 -4.55 -4.79
N LYS A 64 1.61 -4.59 -6.08
CA LYS A 64 0.75 -4.08 -7.18
C LYS A 64 -0.60 -4.79 -7.27
N ALA A 65 -0.67 -6.07 -6.88
CA ALA A 65 -1.90 -6.86 -6.99
C ALA A 65 -3.03 -6.29 -6.12
N GLN A 66 -2.71 -5.74 -4.95
CA GLN A 66 -3.71 -5.10 -4.09
C GLN A 66 -4.22 -3.79 -4.70
N ASP A 67 -3.34 -2.98 -5.28
CA ASP A 67 -3.73 -1.75 -5.96
C ASP A 67 -4.63 -2.06 -7.17
N VAL A 68 -4.25 -3.04 -7.99
CA VAL A 68 -5.04 -3.47 -9.14
C VAL A 68 -6.41 -3.99 -8.70
N LYS A 69 -6.47 -4.83 -7.66
CA LYS A 69 -7.74 -5.32 -7.09
C LYS A 69 -8.66 -4.16 -6.73
N GLN A 70 -8.17 -3.15 -6.05
CA GLN A 70 -8.97 -2.00 -5.62
C GLN A 70 -9.37 -1.11 -6.81
N LEU A 71 -8.46 -0.86 -7.76
CA LEU A 71 -8.72 -0.03 -8.93
C LEU A 71 -9.72 -0.66 -9.91
N TYR A 72 -9.75 -1.99 -10.00
CA TYR A 72 -10.68 -2.74 -10.87
C TYR A 72 -11.97 -3.17 -10.15
N ALA A 73 -12.15 -2.78 -8.89
CA ALA A 73 -13.37 -3.09 -8.18
C ALA A 73 -14.57 -2.35 -8.79
N ASN A 74 -15.66 -3.07 -9.04
CA ASN A 74 -16.90 -2.52 -9.61
C ASN A 74 -17.77 -1.81 -8.56
N VAL A 75 -17.40 -1.84 -7.29
CA VAL A 75 -18.12 -1.14 -6.22
C VAL A 75 -17.17 -0.16 -5.54
N ARG A 76 -17.46 1.11 -5.71
CA ARG A 76 -16.73 2.20 -5.08
C ARG A 76 -17.42 2.59 -3.79
N ILE A 77 -16.65 2.72 -2.72
CA ILE A 77 -17.14 2.93 -1.36
C ILE A 77 -16.45 4.16 -0.79
N VAL A 78 -17.21 5.14 -0.37
CA VAL A 78 -16.69 6.38 0.21
C VAL A 78 -17.33 6.62 1.58
N PRO A 79 -16.70 6.20 2.68
CA PRO A 79 -17.18 6.51 4.02
C PRO A 79 -17.10 8.00 4.33
N GLY A 80 -18.06 8.50 5.08
CA GLY A 80 -18.09 9.84 5.63
C GLY A 80 -18.58 9.83 7.08
N GLU A 81 -18.44 10.94 7.82
CA GLU A 81 -18.80 11.01 9.23
C GLU A 81 -20.29 10.73 9.51
N THR A 82 -21.16 10.90 8.54
CA THR A 82 -22.61 10.68 8.68
C THR A 82 -23.09 9.39 8.04
N GLY A 83 -22.24 8.68 7.28
CA GLY A 83 -22.67 7.50 6.56
C GLY A 83 -21.66 7.03 5.52
N VAL A 84 -22.15 6.37 4.47
CA VAL A 84 -21.33 5.87 3.36
C VAL A 84 -22.02 6.09 2.03
N GLU A 85 -21.29 6.57 1.05
CA GLU A 85 -21.73 6.57 -0.34
C GLU A 85 -21.18 5.31 -1.04
N ILE A 86 -22.05 4.58 -1.72
CA ILE A 86 -21.71 3.36 -2.46
C ILE A 86 -22.19 3.51 -3.90
N ALA A 87 -21.25 3.46 -4.84
CA ALA A 87 -21.52 3.42 -6.28
C ALA A 87 -21.29 2.00 -6.78
N ASN A 88 -22.30 1.42 -7.43
CA ASN A 88 -22.25 0.09 -7.99
C ASN A 88 -22.14 0.17 -9.52
N ASP A 89 -20.92 0.03 -10.03
CA ASP A 89 -20.63 0.06 -11.47
C ASP A 89 -20.81 -1.31 -12.16
N ASN A 90 -21.35 -2.33 -11.45
CA ASN A 90 -21.76 -3.59 -12.08
C ASN A 90 -22.88 -3.34 -13.10
N LEU A 91 -22.91 -4.14 -14.17
CA LEU A 91 -23.94 -4.02 -15.21
C LEU A 91 -25.25 -4.72 -14.86
N PHE A 92 -25.19 -5.78 -14.03
CA PHE A 92 -26.35 -6.68 -13.84
C PHE A 92 -26.55 -7.10 -12.36
N VAL A 93 -25.59 -6.88 -11.48
CA VAL A 93 -25.60 -7.42 -10.12
C VAL A 93 -25.78 -6.29 -9.11
N SER A 94 -26.78 -6.44 -8.23
CA SER A 94 -26.96 -5.57 -7.06
C SER A 94 -25.95 -5.93 -5.97
N THR A 95 -25.75 -5.03 -5.02
CA THR A 95 -24.90 -5.30 -3.86
C THR A 95 -25.63 -6.01 -2.72
N ALA A 96 -26.90 -6.38 -2.87
CA ALA A 96 -27.74 -6.99 -1.82
C ALA A 96 -27.21 -8.32 -1.25
N ASP A 97 -26.51 -9.10 -2.10
CA ASP A 97 -25.97 -10.41 -1.73
C ASP A 97 -24.64 -10.35 -0.98
N TYR A 98 -24.06 -9.16 -0.84
CA TYR A 98 -22.79 -8.97 -0.12
C TYR A 98 -23.00 -8.52 1.33
N VAL A 99 -21.99 -8.76 2.14
CA VAL A 99 -21.89 -8.21 3.50
C VAL A 99 -20.91 -7.05 3.49
N PHE A 100 -21.29 -5.96 4.15
CA PHE A 100 -20.41 -4.81 4.36
C PHE A 100 -19.98 -4.78 5.82
N VAL A 101 -18.66 -4.82 6.02
CA VAL A 101 -18.07 -4.64 7.35
C VAL A 101 -17.67 -3.20 7.52
N THR A 102 -18.29 -2.54 8.47
CA THR A 102 -18.00 -1.14 8.83
C THR A 102 -17.10 -1.13 10.06
N ARG A 103 -16.05 -0.31 10.05
CA ARG A 103 -15.07 -0.22 11.14
C ARG A 103 -14.70 1.21 11.46
N VAL A 104 -14.36 1.42 12.73
CA VAL A 104 -13.59 2.58 13.17
C VAL A 104 -12.20 2.07 13.57
N LEU A 105 -11.19 2.64 12.97
CA LEU A 105 -9.78 2.37 13.31
C LEU A 105 -9.23 3.54 14.10
N ALA A 106 -8.51 3.27 15.18
CA ALA A 106 -7.81 4.25 15.99
C ALA A 106 -6.29 4.01 15.82
N ASP A 107 -5.57 4.97 15.24
CA ASP A 107 -4.16 4.82 14.91
C ASP A 107 -3.87 3.51 14.12
N GLY A 108 -4.81 3.12 13.23
CA GLY A 108 -4.73 1.93 12.40
C GLY A 108 -5.30 0.64 13.03
N GLU A 109 -5.60 0.63 14.32
CA GLU A 109 -6.15 -0.54 15.02
C GLU A 109 -7.67 -0.50 15.08
N PRO A 110 -8.39 -1.59 14.76
CA PRO A 110 -9.84 -1.63 14.80
C PRO A 110 -10.36 -1.57 16.26
N VAL A 111 -11.10 -0.50 16.57
CA VAL A 111 -11.69 -0.29 17.91
C VAL A 111 -13.20 -0.53 17.93
N TRP A 112 -13.85 -0.54 16.77
CA TRP A 112 -15.26 -0.87 16.61
C TRP A 112 -15.51 -1.48 15.24
N GLN A 113 -16.47 -2.40 15.17
CA GLN A 113 -16.97 -2.94 13.89
C GLN A 113 -18.43 -3.37 13.98
N ALA A 114 -19.11 -3.34 12.81
CA ALA A 114 -20.43 -3.90 12.61
C ALA A 114 -20.54 -4.51 11.20
N GLU A 115 -21.48 -5.45 11.04
CA GLU A 115 -21.83 -5.98 9.73
C GLU A 115 -23.18 -5.39 9.29
N GLN A 116 -23.28 -5.02 8.03
CA GLN A 116 -24.46 -4.40 7.44
C GLN A 116 -24.71 -4.97 6.03
N ARG A 117 -25.90 -4.70 5.50
CA ARG A 117 -26.24 -4.96 4.10
C ARG A 117 -26.69 -3.66 3.47
N PHE A 118 -26.07 -3.30 2.38
CA PHE A 118 -26.42 -2.14 1.57
C PHE A 118 -26.86 -2.63 0.19
N ASP A 119 -28.10 -2.36 -0.19
CA ASP A 119 -28.62 -2.74 -1.49
C ASP A 119 -28.55 -1.57 -2.46
N VAL A 120 -27.59 -1.63 -3.36
CA VAL A 120 -27.40 -0.68 -4.45
C VAL A 120 -27.59 -1.45 -5.76
N PRO A 121 -28.65 -1.18 -6.54
CA PRO A 121 -28.83 -1.78 -7.87
C PRO A 121 -27.66 -1.48 -8.81
N ALA A 122 -27.53 -2.32 -9.84
CA ALA A 122 -26.53 -2.12 -10.88
C ALA A 122 -26.65 -0.74 -11.53
N GLY A 123 -25.53 -0.05 -11.69
CA GLY A 123 -25.45 1.29 -12.31
C GLY A 123 -25.95 2.44 -11.41
N GLU A 124 -26.27 2.18 -10.15
CA GLU A 124 -26.74 3.21 -9.21
C GLU A 124 -25.69 3.60 -8.19
N THR A 125 -25.89 4.79 -7.62
CA THR A 125 -25.18 5.29 -6.44
C THR A 125 -26.18 5.60 -5.34
N LYS A 126 -25.91 5.13 -4.12
CA LYS A 126 -26.74 5.40 -2.96
C LYS A 126 -25.93 5.83 -1.76
N HIS A 127 -26.53 6.67 -0.93
CA HIS A 127 -26.03 7.01 0.40
C HIS A 127 -26.81 6.25 1.47
N PHE A 128 -26.08 5.75 2.47
CA PHE A 128 -26.64 5.08 3.65
C PHE A 128 -26.10 5.75 4.90
N ASP A 129 -26.99 6.11 5.82
CA ASP A 129 -26.61 6.67 7.10
C ASP A 129 -25.97 5.60 7.99
N ILE A 130 -24.89 5.94 8.66
CA ILE A 130 -24.20 5.11 9.64
C ILE A 130 -23.95 5.94 10.90
N GLU A 131 -24.40 5.45 12.03
CA GLU A 131 -24.11 6.04 13.34
C GLU A 131 -22.75 5.50 13.82
N TRP A 132 -21.69 6.21 13.44
CA TRP A 132 -20.34 5.87 13.90
C TRP A 132 -20.14 6.27 15.36
N PRO A 133 -19.62 5.41 16.24
CA PRO A 133 -19.36 5.75 17.64
C PRO A 133 -18.11 6.62 17.83
N LEU A 134 -17.92 7.66 17.00
CA LEU A 134 -16.72 8.49 16.95
C LEU A 134 -16.41 9.19 18.26
N GLU A 135 -17.45 9.68 18.95
CA GLU A 135 -17.29 10.42 20.20
C GLU A 135 -16.65 9.57 21.31
N ALA A 136 -16.83 8.25 21.26
CA ALA A 136 -16.20 7.33 22.21
C ALA A 136 -14.68 7.25 22.05
N TYR A 137 -14.17 7.59 20.84
CA TYR A 137 -12.75 7.43 20.49
C TYR A 137 -12.04 8.74 20.22
N ARG A 138 -12.78 9.86 20.03
CA ARG A 138 -12.17 11.18 19.89
C ARG A 138 -11.34 11.53 21.13
N GLY A 139 -10.11 12.00 20.91
CA GLY A 139 -9.15 12.31 21.99
C GLY A 139 -8.37 11.12 22.52
N GLN A 140 -8.67 9.90 22.10
CA GLN A 140 -7.90 8.70 22.50
C GLN A 140 -6.85 8.30 21.46
N ALA A 141 -7.02 8.71 20.21
CA ALA A 141 -6.13 8.42 19.09
C ALA A 141 -5.62 9.71 18.43
N ASN A 142 -4.50 9.61 17.75
CA ASN A 142 -3.98 10.69 16.90
C ASN A 142 -4.83 10.81 15.62
N GLU A 143 -5.28 9.68 15.09
CA GLU A 143 -6.07 9.56 13.89
C GLU A 143 -7.19 8.54 14.08
N LEU A 144 -8.38 8.89 13.60
CA LEU A 144 -9.48 7.94 13.44
C LEU A 144 -9.74 7.76 11.95
N THR A 145 -9.86 6.51 11.52
CA THR A 145 -10.19 6.15 10.14
C THR A 145 -11.52 5.39 10.13
N LEU A 146 -12.44 5.83 9.28
CA LEU A 146 -13.65 5.09 8.94
C LEU A 146 -13.35 4.17 7.78
N GLU A 147 -13.68 2.91 7.92
CA GLU A 147 -13.51 1.89 6.88
C GLU A 147 -14.83 1.18 6.62
N VAL A 148 -15.14 0.96 5.35
CA VAL A 148 -16.25 0.08 4.92
C VAL A 148 -15.71 -0.89 3.88
N SER A 149 -15.86 -2.17 4.11
CA SER A 149 -15.33 -3.25 3.28
C SER A 149 -16.48 -4.13 2.77
N GLN A 150 -16.59 -4.29 1.45
CA GLN A 150 -17.52 -5.22 0.80
C GLN A 150 -16.94 -6.63 0.79
N ARG A 151 -17.72 -7.62 1.24
CA ARG A 151 -17.25 -9.00 1.39
C ARG A 151 -18.25 -10.02 0.86
N LEU A 152 -17.75 -11.18 0.44
CA LEU A 152 -18.58 -12.32 0.10
C LEU A 152 -19.37 -12.81 1.33
N ALA A 153 -20.70 -12.89 1.20
CA ALA A 153 -21.57 -13.43 2.25
C ALA A 153 -21.51 -14.96 2.35
N ALA A 154 -21.17 -15.63 1.27
CA ALA A 154 -20.97 -17.08 1.16
C ALA A 154 -19.66 -17.39 0.45
N ALA A 155 -19.20 -18.63 0.55
CA ALA A 155 -18.04 -19.07 -0.23
C ALA A 155 -18.44 -19.26 -1.70
N GLU A 156 -17.56 -18.86 -2.60
CA GLU A 156 -17.63 -19.06 -4.04
C GLU A 156 -16.52 -20.04 -4.48
N GLU A 157 -16.56 -20.53 -5.72
CA GLU A 157 -15.52 -21.44 -6.23
C GLU A 157 -14.10 -20.83 -6.14
N TRP A 158 -14.00 -19.50 -6.31
CA TRP A 158 -12.75 -18.79 -6.41
C TRP A 158 -12.30 -18.10 -5.12
N ALA A 159 -13.20 -17.96 -4.10
CA ALA A 159 -12.84 -17.32 -2.84
C ALA A 159 -13.73 -17.78 -1.67
N PRO A 160 -13.18 -17.82 -0.44
CA PRO A 160 -13.94 -18.20 0.75
C PRO A 160 -14.95 -17.12 1.15
N LYS A 161 -15.95 -17.49 1.96
CA LYS A 161 -16.82 -16.55 2.67
C LYS A 161 -15.97 -15.50 3.41
N GLY A 162 -16.39 -14.25 3.35
CA GLY A 162 -15.72 -13.12 4.00
C GLY A 162 -14.55 -12.55 3.19
N TYR A 163 -14.26 -13.12 2.00
CA TYR A 163 -13.26 -12.53 1.12
C TYR A 163 -13.65 -11.09 0.75
N GLU A 164 -12.71 -10.17 0.92
CA GLU A 164 -12.90 -8.75 0.62
C GLU A 164 -12.81 -8.49 -0.88
N LEU A 165 -13.84 -7.85 -1.43
CA LEU A 165 -13.91 -7.48 -2.84
C LEU A 165 -13.39 -6.07 -3.08
N SER A 166 -13.84 -5.13 -2.26
CA SER A 166 -13.45 -3.72 -2.31
C SER A 166 -13.57 -3.10 -0.93
N PHE A 167 -12.94 -1.97 -0.72
CA PHE A 167 -13.09 -1.19 0.50
C PHE A 167 -12.95 0.32 0.23
N GLY A 168 -13.43 1.11 1.15
CA GLY A 168 -13.19 2.55 1.19
C GLY A 168 -12.78 2.98 2.58
N GLN A 169 -11.93 3.99 2.65
CA GLN A 169 -11.46 4.56 3.90
C GLN A 169 -11.51 6.08 3.85
N THR A 170 -11.83 6.70 4.99
CA THR A 170 -11.76 8.14 5.17
C THR A 170 -11.17 8.46 6.53
N VAL A 171 -10.09 9.24 6.52
CA VAL A 171 -9.47 9.72 7.75
C VAL A 171 -10.33 10.86 8.31
N VAL A 172 -10.74 10.72 9.56
CA VAL A 172 -11.40 11.77 10.33
C VAL A 172 -10.44 12.22 11.43
N ALA A 173 -10.30 13.52 11.61
CA ALA A 173 -9.33 14.09 12.54
C ALA A 173 -9.50 13.52 13.94
N GLY A 174 -8.46 12.88 14.44
CA GLY A 174 -8.30 12.59 15.86
C GLY A 174 -8.01 13.89 16.62
N SER A 175 -8.38 13.97 17.87
CA SER A 175 -8.15 15.17 18.69
C SER A 175 -6.95 15.02 19.64
N LYS A 176 -6.23 13.91 19.58
CA LYS A 176 -5.05 13.73 20.41
C LYS A 176 -3.87 14.51 19.81
N PRO A 177 -3.40 15.58 20.45
CA PRO A 177 -2.21 16.27 19.95
C PRO A 177 -1.04 15.29 19.93
N VAL A 178 -0.37 15.19 18.80
CA VAL A 178 0.95 14.54 18.79
C VAL A 178 1.85 15.40 19.67
N ALA A 179 2.18 14.90 20.86
CA ALA A 179 3.18 15.54 21.69
C ALA A 179 4.46 15.59 20.85
N ALA A 180 4.89 16.80 20.50
CA ALA A 180 6.20 16.98 19.90
C ALA A 180 7.20 16.32 20.87
N SER A 181 7.81 15.23 20.43
CA SER A 181 8.89 14.61 21.18
C SER A 181 9.96 15.68 21.32
N GLU A 182 10.13 16.25 22.52
CA GLU A 182 11.29 17.07 22.78
C GLU A 182 12.51 16.20 22.47
N ALA A 183 13.22 16.58 21.41
CA ALA A 183 14.47 15.92 21.08
C ALA A 183 15.40 16.04 22.29
N LYS A 184 15.53 14.94 23.04
CA LYS A 184 16.48 14.92 24.15
C LYS A 184 17.87 15.17 23.56
N PRO A 185 18.65 16.10 24.13
CA PRO A 185 20.04 16.27 23.72
C PRO A 185 20.72 14.91 23.81
N VAL A 186 21.25 14.43 22.71
CA VAL A 186 22.08 13.22 22.71
C VAL A 186 23.51 13.67 22.98
N ASP A 187 24.15 13.08 23.99
CA ASP A 187 25.59 13.24 24.20
C ASP A 187 26.30 12.68 22.95
N GLY A 188 26.69 13.59 22.06
CA GLY A 188 27.33 13.24 20.82
C GLY A 188 28.29 14.31 20.37
N ILE A 189 29.36 13.88 19.72
CA ILE A 189 30.34 14.75 19.10
C ILE A 189 29.87 15.03 17.66
N VAL A 190 29.64 16.31 17.35
CA VAL A 190 29.35 16.76 16.00
C VAL A 190 30.63 17.33 15.39
N THR A 191 31.06 16.77 14.28
CA THR A 191 32.23 17.24 13.52
C THR A 191 31.78 17.72 12.15
N VAL A 192 32.08 18.97 11.84
CA VAL A 192 31.75 19.55 10.53
C VAL A 192 33.03 19.89 9.79
N GLY A 193 33.32 19.10 8.77
CA GLY A 193 34.44 19.34 7.86
C GLY A 193 33.99 20.02 6.56
N ARG A 194 34.93 20.26 5.67
CA ARG A 194 34.68 20.85 4.34
C ARG A 194 33.83 19.95 3.46
N TRP A 195 34.06 18.65 3.52
CA TRP A 195 33.48 17.64 2.62
C TRP A 195 32.39 16.81 3.26
N ASN A 196 32.50 16.57 4.58
CA ASN A 196 31.60 15.74 5.33
C ASN A 196 31.19 16.41 6.64
N ALA A 197 30.05 16.00 7.18
CA ALA A 197 29.65 16.25 8.54
C ALA A 197 29.34 14.91 9.21
N GLY A 198 29.80 14.73 10.44
CA GLY A 198 29.60 13.51 11.20
C GLY A 198 29.00 13.78 12.57
N VAL A 199 28.25 12.82 13.07
CA VAL A 199 27.74 12.77 14.44
C VAL A 199 28.10 11.41 15.01
N GLN A 200 28.73 11.42 16.19
CA GLN A 200 29.11 10.19 16.90
C GLN A 200 28.67 10.25 18.34
N GLY A 201 28.02 9.21 18.83
CA GLY A 201 27.59 9.10 20.23
C GLY A 201 26.67 7.91 20.49
N SER A 202 26.71 7.41 21.73
CA SER A 202 25.84 6.30 22.18
C SER A 202 25.83 5.08 21.26
N GLY A 203 27.01 4.62 20.81
CA GLY A 203 27.16 3.47 19.91
C GLY A 203 26.71 3.73 18.46
N ARG A 204 26.39 4.97 18.13
CA ARG A 204 25.94 5.37 16.78
C ARG A 204 26.95 6.33 16.15
N GLU A 205 27.16 6.16 14.86
CA GLU A 205 27.95 7.08 14.06
C GLU A 205 27.23 7.32 12.73
N ILE A 206 27.06 8.57 12.35
CA ILE A 206 26.45 8.99 11.11
C ILE A 206 27.42 9.90 10.37
N LEU A 207 27.68 9.60 9.10
CA LEU A 207 28.49 10.45 8.22
C LEU A 207 27.63 10.92 7.07
N LEU A 208 27.59 12.24 6.89
CA LEU A 208 26.88 12.94 5.83
C LEU A 208 27.89 13.50 4.82
N SER A 209 27.67 13.28 3.53
CA SER A 209 28.43 13.95 2.49
C SER A 209 27.85 15.34 2.23
N ARG A 210 28.70 16.37 2.33
CA ARG A 210 28.34 17.75 1.99
C ARG A 210 28.51 18.05 0.51
N THR A 211 29.26 17.24 -0.21
CA THR A 211 29.50 17.41 -1.65
C THR A 211 28.49 16.69 -2.52
N GLN A 212 28.08 15.51 -2.11
CA GLN A 212 27.15 14.67 -2.87
C GLN A 212 25.75 14.63 -2.24
N GLY A 213 25.63 15.20 -1.03
CA GLY A 213 24.39 15.11 -0.23
C GLY A 213 24.13 13.71 0.33
N GLY A 214 23.33 13.63 1.37
CA GLY A 214 22.84 12.37 1.95
C GLY A 214 23.82 11.65 2.88
N ILE A 215 23.33 10.58 3.48
CA ILE A 215 24.05 9.74 4.44
C ILE A 215 24.96 8.78 3.65
N VAL A 216 26.25 8.79 3.95
CA VAL A 216 27.23 7.90 3.32
C VAL A 216 27.66 6.74 4.22
N SER A 217 27.45 6.87 5.51
CA SER A 217 27.67 5.81 6.50
C SER A 217 26.70 6.01 7.68
N TYR A 218 26.13 4.93 8.16
CA TYR A 218 25.40 4.85 9.41
C TYR A 218 25.78 3.56 10.11
N THR A 219 26.50 3.68 11.23
CA THR A 219 26.84 2.53 12.06
C THR A 219 26.07 2.56 13.38
N LEU A 220 25.67 1.39 13.84
CA LEU A 220 25.10 1.14 15.15
C LEU A 220 25.87 -0.02 15.77
N ASP A 221 26.48 0.23 16.93
CA ASP A 221 27.31 -0.73 17.67
C ASP A 221 28.34 -1.43 16.77
N GLY A 222 28.98 -0.65 15.90
CA GLY A 222 30.01 -1.10 14.96
C GLY A 222 29.49 -1.79 13.67
N ARG A 223 28.19 -1.97 13.52
CA ARG A 223 27.59 -2.53 12.30
C ARG A 223 27.18 -1.42 11.32
N GLU A 224 27.68 -1.49 10.09
CA GLU A 224 27.32 -0.58 9.01
C GLU A 224 25.97 -0.95 8.39
N PHE A 225 25.09 0.06 8.20
CA PHE A 225 23.76 -0.09 7.61
C PHE A 225 23.62 0.57 6.23
N VAL A 226 24.60 1.35 5.79
CA VAL A 226 24.56 2.01 4.48
C VAL A 226 25.50 1.29 3.52
N LEU A 227 24.96 0.38 2.73
CA LEU A 227 25.73 -0.30 1.66
C LEU A 227 26.02 0.65 0.50
N ARG A 228 25.10 1.54 0.21
CA ARG A 228 25.22 2.54 -0.84
C ARG A 228 24.45 3.79 -0.42
N ARG A 229 25.04 4.96 -0.66
CA ARG A 229 24.43 6.24 -0.34
C ARG A 229 23.01 6.33 -0.94
N PRO A 230 21.96 6.58 -0.15
CA PRO A 230 20.62 6.88 -0.66
C PRO A 230 20.66 8.11 -1.57
N THR A 231 20.04 8.02 -2.71
CA THR A 231 19.90 9.13 -3.65
C THR A 231 18.44 9.32 -3.99
N LEU A 232 18.02 10.58 -4.07
CA LEU A 232 16.71 10.87 -4.63
C LEU A 232 16.71 10.42 -6.09
N THR A 233 15.72 9.63 -6.47
CA THR A 233 15.51 9.23 -7.85
C THR A 233 14.09 9.59 -8.28
N THR A 234 13.99 10.12 -9.48
CA THR A 234 12.70 10.34 -10.15
C THR A 234 12.36 9.19 -11.11
N PHE A 235 13.32 8.28 -11.29
CA PHE A 235 13.10 7.05 -12.05
C PHE A 235 12.57 5.99 -11.10
N ARG A 236 11.50 5.34 -11.48
CA ARG A 236 11.07 4.09 -10.87
C ARG A 236 11.33 2.97 -11.86
N ALA A 237 11.56 1.76 -11.36
CA ALA A 237 11.60 0.58 -12.19
C ALA A 237 10.27 0.47 -12.96
N LEU A 238 10.38 0.23 -14.23
CA LEU A 238 9.25 -0.08 -15.11
C LEU A 238 8.82 -1.51 -14.86
#